data_08d44f81a730b14cc30c15b7125b02c6
#
_entry.id   08d44f81a730b14cc30c15b7125b02c6
#
_cell.length_a   1.000
_cell.length_b   1.000
_cell.length_c   1.000
_cell.angle_alpha   90.00
_cell.angle_beta   90.00
_cell.angle_gamma   90.00
#
_symmetry.space_group_name_H-M   'P 1'
#
loop_
_entity.id
_entity.type
_entity.pdbx_description
1 polymer ?
#
loop_
_entity_poly.entity_id
_entity_poly.type
_entity_poly.pdbx_seq_one_letter_code
_entity_poly.pdbx_strand_id
1 'polypeptide(L)'
;MNNKVINRSILPAIILSVFINCIGYSQANIDTRMNPGSDSLLLKNIIESVITNYPTVKAAKEAINNADARIGLAKTGFYPEADVTASYSNIGPVTKLTIPNMGTFQLYPENNYSASINYRQVLYDFGRTRQNIDLETEGKAISELTLEQVKQRLSLFAINNFYTLLFLQAAIKIKDEQIAALNDHLDFVEKMMSTGAATEYQILVTKVKISTIESQKVDMIAALTAQQAALNSLLGNEYRVHPVVKNDLAVEIPLTQADSALSYAFRNRDEVLLNEKRTALAELRYGMTKLTNKPLISFMASGGGKNGYIPDMAKIVPNYVLGIGIKVPIFDGTKNKYNLLQAQSAITSLSFDSESTKRTISNEIYEAEAYMYAAEIKITQFQLQLAQAIKAYSLAETSFKSGIITNLDLLDANTSVSESRLMLLKARIDYAASIYKYKAALGERIY
;
A
#
# COMPACT_ATOMS: atom_id res chain seq x y z
N MET A 1 -78.76 16.52 1.46
CA MET A 1 -79.29 15.84 0.25
C MET A 1 -78.43 16.29 -0.94
N ASN A 2 -77.93 15.31 -1.66
CA ASN A 2 -77.39 15.32 -3.01
C ASN A 2 -75.98 15.79 -3.27
N ASN A 3 -75.16 14.74 -3.51
CA ASN A 3 -73.95 14.58 -4.29
C ASN A 3 -73.92 15.30 -5.63
N LYS A 4 -72.73 15.77 -6.05
CA LYS A 4 -72.20 15.67 -7.43
C LYS A 4 -70.66 15.72 -7.44
N VAL A 5 -70.03 14.62 -7.48
CA VAL A 5 -69.19 14.06 -8.57
C VAL A 5 -68.07 15.00 -9.09
N ILE A 6 -66.89 14.75 -8.60
CA ILE A 6 -65.60 15.29 -9.08
C ILE A 6 -65.15 14.42 -10.28
N ASN A 7 -65.02 15.07 -11.43
CA ASN A 7 -64.47 14.43 -12.65
C ASN A 7 -62.92 14.45 -12.60
N ARG A 8 -62.31 13.26 -12.47
CA ARG A 8 -60.87 13.06 -12.54
C ARG A 8 -60.46 12.95 -14.01
N SER A 9 -59.73 13.93 -14.50
CA SER A 9 -58.97 13.81 -15.75
C SER A 9 -57.63 13.13 -15.48
N ILE A 10 -57.46 12.00 -16.13
CA ILE A 10 -56.31 11.11 -16.06
C ILE A 10 -55.18 11.70 -16.91
N LEU A 11 -54.02 12.03 -16.28
CA LEU A 11 -52.74 12.19 -16.97
C LEU A 11 -52.14 10.81 -17.24
N PRO A 12 -51.66 10.50 -18.45
CA PRO A 12 -50.90 9.28 -18.67
C PRO A 12 -49.50 9.47 -18.16
N ALA A 13 -49.14 8.70 -17.13
CA ALA A 13 -47.73 8.55 -16.70
C ALA A 13 -46.99 7.68 -17.76
N ILE A 14 -46.09 8.32 -18.46
CA ILE A 14 -45.07 7.61 -19.28
C ILE A 14 -44.05 7.03 -18.32
N ILE A 15 -44.19 5.74 -18.00
CA ILE A 15 -43.20 4.95 -17.29
C ILE A 15 -42.09 4.61 -18.29
N LEU A 16 -40.98 5.32 -18.23
CA LEU A 16 -39.74 4.95 -18.91
C LEU A 16 -39.10 3.83 -18.10
N SER A 17 -39.34 2.56 -18.49
CA SER A 17 -38.70 1.39 -17.89
C SER A 17 -37.23 1.35 -18.34
N VAL A 18 -36.33 1.84 -17.47
CA VAL A 18 -34.90 1.61 -17.60
C VAL A 18 -34.63 0.15 -17.20
N PHE A 19 -34.37 -0.71 -18.17
CA PHE A 19 -33.82 -2.02 -17.93
C PHE A 19 -32.41 -1.89 -17.35
N ILE A 20 -32.30 -2.00 -16.03
CA ILE A 20 -31.00 -2.20 -15.36
C ILE A 20 -30.65 -3.69 -15.57
N ASN A 21 -29.76 -3.95 -16.53
CA ASN A 21 -29.08 -5.23 -16.63
C ASN A 21 -28.13 -5.35 -15.42
N CYS A 22 -28.59 -5.99 -14.35
CA CYS A 22 -27.70 -6.52 -13.32
C CYS A 22 -26.89 -7.67 -13.92
N ILE A 23 -25.69 -7.38 -14.41
CA ILE A 23 -24.68 -8.40 -14.66
C ILE A 23 -24.27 -8.90 -13.29
N GLY A 24 -24.78 -10.06 -12.90
CA GLY A 24 -24.35 -10.79 -11.73
C GLY A 24 -22.89 -11.18 -11.90
N TYR A 25 -22.00 -10.48 -11.22
CA TYR A 25 -20.65 -10.97 -10.99
C TYR A 25 -20.75 -12.21 -10.12
N SER A 26 -20.64 -13.36 -10.74
CA SER A 26 -20.35 -14.62 -10.06
C SER A 26 -19.01 -14.40 -9.31
N GLN A 27 -19.07 -14.23 -8.00
CA GLN A 27 -17.91 -14.36 -7.16
C GLN A 27 -17.45 -15.82 -7.24
N ALA A 28 -16.43 -16.06 -8.06
CA ALA A 28 -15.65 -17.27 -7.93
C ALA A 28 -14.98 -17.23 -6.56
N ASN A 29 -15.59 -17.90 -5.59
CA ASN A 29 -14.94 -18.24 -4.33
C ASN A 29 -13.76 -19.16 -4.65
N ILE A 30 -12.58 -18.59 -4.86
CA ILE A 30 -11.34 -19.32 -4.77
C ILE A 30 -11.13 -19.52 -3.25
N ASP A 31 -11.60 -20.65 -2.78
CA ASP A 31 -11.38 -21.14 -1.41
C ASP A 31 -9.91 -21.61 -1.31
N THR A 32 -8.96 -20.64 -1.31
CA THR A 32 -7.57 -20.85 -0.95
C THR A 32 -7.41 -20.74 0.55
N ARG A 33 -8.25 -21.44 1.31
CA ARG A 33 -7.95 -21.73 2.71
C ARG A 33 -6.83 -22.76 2.69
N MET A 34 -5.60 -22.30 2.94
CA MET A 34 -4.53 -23.21 3.33
C MET A 34 -5.02 -23.99 4.56
N ASN A 35 -5.24 -25.28 4.37
CA ASN A 35 -5.66 -26.20 5.42
C ASN A 35 -4.62 -26.10 6.56
N PRO A 36 -4.99 -25.80 7.81
CA PRO A 36 -4.04 -25.69 8.92
C PRO A 36 -3.63 -27.07 9.43
N GLY A 37 -3.15 -27.94 8.56
CA GLY A 37 -2.65 -29.26 8.86
C GLY A 37 -1.15 -29.35 8.63
N SER A 38 -0.37 -29.28 9.69
CA SER A 38 0.99 -29.82 9.91
C SER A 38 2.14 -29.48 8.94
N ASP A 39 1.97 -28.79 7.86
CA ASP A 39 3.10 -28.45 6.98
C ASP A 39 3.74 -27.13 7.41
N SER A 40 5.04 -27.21 7.76
CA SER A 40 5.84 -26.02 8.07
C SER A 40 5.87 -25.05 6.89
N LEU A 41 5.53 -23.77 7.15
CA LEU A 41 5.46 -22.74 6.13
C LEU A 41 6.86 -22.36 5.62
N LEU A 42 7.02 -22.34 4.30
CA LEU A 42 8.21 -21.81 3.63
C LEU A 42 8.08 -20.29 3.45
N LEU A 43 9.20 -19.58 3.55
CA LEU A 43 9.25 -18.13 3.37
C LEU A 43 8.61 -17.69 2.03
N LYS A 44 8.91 -18.40 0.93
CA LYS A 44 8.36 -18.12 -0.39
C LYS A 44 6.83 -18.12 -0.40
N ASN A 45 6.20 -19.14 0.22
CA ASN A 45 4.75 -19.28 0.24
C ASN A 45 4.08 -18.16 1.06
N ILE A 46 4.74 -17.72 2.14
CA ILE A 46 4.29 -16.58 2.95
C ILE A 46 4.30 -15.30 2.13
N ILE A 47 5.41 -15.01 1.46
CA ILE A 47 5.56 -13.81 0.63
C ILE A 47 4.50 -13.81 -0.47
N GLU A 48 4.36 -14.89 -1.23
CA GLU A 48 3.39 -15.03 -2.31
C GLU A 48 1.94 -14.81 -1.84
N SER A 49 1.59 -15.39 -0.69
CA SER A 49 0.26 -15.18 -0.10
C SER A 49 0.02 -13.72 0.28
N VAL A 50 1.02 -13.08 0.91
CA VAL A 50 0.93 -11.68 1.36
C VAL A 50 0.77 -10.72 0.19
N ILE A 51 1.59 -10.83 -0.87
CA ILE A 51 1.52 -9.93 -2.02
C ILE A 51 0.28 -10.16 -2.90
N THR A 52 -0.40 -11.30 -2.73
CA THR A 52 -1.62 -11.61 -3.48
C THR A 52 -2.87 -11.19 -2.71
N ASN A 53 -2.93 -11.49 -1.42
CA ASN A 53 -4.17 -11.46 -0.65
C ASN A 53 -4.29 -10.28 0.31
N TYR A 54 -3.17 -9.63 0.67
CA TYR A 54 -3.20 -8.59 1.69
C TYR A 54 -4.04 -7.37 1.27
N PRO A 55 -4.92 -6.84 2.14
CA PRO A 55 -5.87 -5.78 1.77
C PRO A 55 -5.23 -4.53 1.15
N THR A 56 -4.06 -4.11 1.65
CA THR A 56 -3.36 -2.92 1.11
C THR A 56 -2.89 -3.14 -0.34
N VAL A 57 -2.51 -4.39 -0.71
CA VAL A 57 -2.15 -4.72 -2.10
C VAL A 57 -3.38 -4.65 -2.99
N LYS A 58 -4.52 -5.18 -2.53
CA LYS A 58 -5.80 -5.08 -3.25
C LYS A 58 -6.22 -3.63 -3.42
N ALA A 59 -6.11 -2.81 -2.37
CA ALA A 59 -6.39 -1.37 -2.45
C ALA A 59 -5.48 -0.64 -3.45
N ALA A 60 -4.17 -0.99 -3.50
CA ALA A 60 -3.24 -0.43 -4.48
C ALA A 60 -3.57 -0.86 -5.92
N LYS A 61 -4.08 -2.08 -6.14
CA LYS A 61 -4.59 -2.52 -7.45
C LYS A 61 -5.83 -1.72 -7.86
N GLU A 62 -6.75 -1.46 -6.94
CA GLU A 62 -7.92 -0.60 -7.23
C GLU A 62 -7.52 0.85 -7.53
N ALA A 63 -6.43 1.35 -6.97
CA ALA A 63 -5.89 2.66 -7.35
C ALA A 63 -5.45 2.72 -8.82
N ILE A 64 -4.96 1.62 -9.39
CA ILE A 64 -4.64 1.50 -10.82
C ILE A 64 -5.94 1.49 -11.65
N ASN A 65 -6.97 0.74 -11.25
CA ASN A 65 -8.28 0.75 -11.91
C ASN A 65 -8.91 2.15 -11.89
N ASN A 66 -8.77 2.89 -10.79
CA ASN A 66 -9.21 4.28 -10.70
C ASN A 66 -8.42 5.18 -11.66
N ALA A 67 -7.10 4.97 -11.81
CA ALA A 67 -6.30 5.73 -12.76
C ALA A 67 -6.70 5.44 -14.23
N ASP A 68 -7.03 4.19 -14.56
CA ASP A 68 -7.59 3.82 -15.87
C ASP A 68 -8.92 4.53 -16.14
N ALA A 69 -9.80 4.60 -15.16
CA ALA A 69 -11.05 5.33 -15.27
C ALA A 69 -10.81 6.85 -15.49
N ARG A 70 -9.80 7.44 -14.84
CA ARG A 70 -9.42 8.86 -15.07
C ARG A 70 -8.87 9.08 -16.45
N ILE A 71 -8.10 8.16 -17.02
CA ILE A 71 -7.66 8.21 -18.42
C ILE A 71 -8.87 8.17 -19.36
N GLY A 72 -9.84 7.26 -19.07
CA GLY A 72 -11.11 7.21 -19.78
C GLY A 72 -11.86 8.54 -19.72
N LEU A 73 -11.97 9.13 -18.53
CA LEU A 73 -12.61 10.42 -18.32
C LEU A 73 -11.87 11.56 -19.08
N ALA A 74 -10.53 11.57 -19.08
CA ALA A 74 -9.77 12.55 -19.84
C ALA A 74 -10.03 12.46 -21.37
N LYS A 75 -10.21 11.24 -21.88
CA LYS A 75 -10.55 10.99 -23.29
C LYS A 75 -11.94 11.52 -23.67
N THR A 76 -12.88 11.65 -22.72
CA THR A 76 -14.21 12.19 -23.01
C THR A 76 -14.16 13.62 -23.50
N GLY A 77 -13.07 14.38 -23.24
CA GLY A 77 -12.88 15.69 -23.82
C GLY A 77 -12.85 15.75 -25.36
N PHE A 78 -12.69 14.60 -26.03
CA PHE A 78 -12.82 14.49 -27.50
C PHE A 78 -14.25 14.16 -27.94
N TYR A 79 -15.14 13.75 -27.04
CA TYR A 79 -16.48 13.36 -27.38
C TYR A 79 -17.46 14.52 -27.19
N PRO A 80 -18.59 14.48 -27.90
CA PRO A 80 -19.66 15.43 -27.68
C PRO A 80 -20.37 15.19 -26.36
N GLU A 81 -20.89 16.27 -25.78
CA GLU A 81 -21.88 16.24 -24.71
C GLU A 81 -23.27 16.54 -25.29
N ALA A 82 -24.25 15.77 -24.87
CA ALA A 82 -25.64 16.01 -25.22
C ALA A 82 -26.51 15.96 -23.97
N ASP A 83 -27.36 16.95 -23.81
CA ASP A 83 -28.30 17.06 -22.71
C ASP A 83 -29.67 17.51 -23.17
N VAL A 84 -30.69 17.22 -22.40
CA VAL A 84 -32.07 17.70 -22.59
C VAL A 84 -32.38 18.68 -21.48
N THR A 85 -32.78 19.89 -21.86
CA THR A 85 -33.24 20.89 -20.89
C THR A 85 -34.70 21.21 -21.14
N ALA A 86 -35.51 21.26 -20.09
CA ALA A 86 -36.87 21.74 -20.13
C ALA A 86 -37.05 22.79 -19.02
N SER A 87 -37.65 23.91 -19.37
CA SER A 87 -37.91 24.96 -18.38
C SER A 87 -39.30 25.52 -18.53
N TYR A 88 -39.89 25.90 -17.40
CA TYR A 88 -41.06 26.74 -17.26
C TYR A 88 -40.72 27.94 -16.39
N SER A 89 -41.09 29.10 -16.84
CA SER A 89 -41.02 30.32 -16.02
C SER A 89 -42.24 31.19 -16.21
N ASN A 90 -42.73 31.74 -15.11
CA ASN A 90 -43.74 32.76 -15.12
C ASN A 90 -43.06 34.11 -14.88
N ILE A 91 -43.26 35.06 -15.80
CA ILE A 91 -42.62 36.37 -15.78
C ILE A 91 -43.68 37.45 -15.60
N GLY A 92 -43.49 38.28 -14.60
CA GLY A 92 -44.35 39.43 -14.34
C GLY A 92 -43.60 40.57 -13.62
N PRO A 93 -43.93 41.82 -13.91
CA PRO A 93 -44.89 42.34 -14.91
C PRO A 93 -44.39 42.21 -16.32
N VAL A 94 -45.28 41.97 -17.28
CA VAL A 94 -44.92 41.84 -18.71
C VAL A 94 -45.00 43.19 -19.37
N THR A 95 -43.96 43.52 -20.15
CA THR A 95 -43.92 44.77 -20.95
C THR A 95 -44.96 44.76 -22.05
N LYS A 96 -45.78 45.81 -22.08
CA LYS A 96 -46.79 46.07 -23.12
C LYS A 96 -46.38 47.29 -23.91
N LEU A 97 -46.41 47.20 -25.24
CA LEU A 97 -46.17 48.29 -26.14
C LEU A 97 -47.52 48.76 -26.73
N THR A 98 -47.88 50.01 -26.50
CA THR A 98 -49.06 50.63 -27.10
C THR A 98 -48.64 51.45 -28.29
N ILE A 99 -49.15 51.11 -29.50
CA ILE A 99 -48.90 51.86 -30.74
C ILE A 99 -50.17 52.62 -31.08
N PRO A 100 -50.11 53.97 -31.29
CA PRO A 100 -51.30 54.74 -31.64
C PRO A 100 -51.95 54.16 -32.91
N ASN A 101 -53.26 54.03 -32.89
CA ASN A 101 -54.12 53.45 -33.94
C ASN A 101 -53.93 51.94 -34.27
N MET A 102 -53.02 51.22 -33.53
CA MET A 102 -52.76 49.80 -33.75
C MET A 102 -53.00 48.91 -32.51
N GLY A 103 -53.24 49.52 -31.33
CA GLY A 103 -53.56 48.82 -30.07
C GLY A 103 -52.35 48.57 -29.20
N THR A 104 -52.56 47.74 -28.16
CA THR A 104 -51.54 47.36 -27.17
C THR A 104 -51.07 45.94 -27.45
N PHE A 105 -49.79 45.74 -27.63
CA PHE A 105 -49.17 44.47 -27.89
C PHE A 105 -48.31 44.05 -26.71
N GLN A 106 -48.42 42.79 -26.29
CA GLN A 106 -47.55 42.19 -25.30
C GLN A 106 -46.26 41.72 -25.98
N LEU A 107 -45.11 42.02 -25.39
CA LEU A 107 -43.82 41.68 -26.02
C LEU A 107 -43.33 40.30 -25.61
N TYR A 108 -43.78 39.79 -24.45
CA TYR A 108 -43.36 38.47 -23.97
C TYR A 108 -44.57 37.77 -23.35
N PRO A 109 -44.65 36.40 -23.42
CA PRO A 109 -45.68 35.67 -22.70
C PRO A 109 -45.41 35.67 -21.20
N GLU A 110 -46.46 35.69 -20.39
CA GLU A 110 -46.37 35.53 -18.93
C GLU A 110 -45.83 34.14 -18.59
N ASN A 111 -46.32 33.12 -19.29
CA ASN A 111 -45.90 31.76 -19.13
C ASN A 111 -44.95 31.35 -20.25
N ASN A 112 -43.68 31.02 -19.91
CA ASN A 112 -42.67 30.65 -20.85
C ASN A 112 -42.35 29.16 -20.71
N TYR A 113 -42.49 28.44 -21.77
CA TYR A 113 -42.18 27.03 -21.87
C TYR A 113 -41.05 26.85 -22.88
N SER A 114 -40.01 26.06 -22.53
CA SER A 114 -39.00 25.65 -23.48
C SER A 114 -38.56 24.24 -23.17
N ALA A 115 -38.30 23.47 -24.24
CA ALA A 115 -37.67 22.16 -24.18
C ALA A 115 -36.71 22.05 -25.35
N SER A 116 -35.46 21.70 -25.07
CA SER A 116 -34.43 21.57 -26.10
C SER A 116 -33.48 20.42 -25.82
N ILE A 117 -32.97 19.82 -26.88
CA ILE A 117 -31.79 18.94 -26.89
C ILE A 117 -30.61 19.83 -27.25
N ASN A 118 -29.61 19.86 -26.42
CA ASN A 118 -28.39 20.61 -26.62
C ASN A 118 -27.25 19.65 -26.94
N TYR A 119 -26.39 20.01 -27.86
CA TYR A 119 -25.19 19.31 -28.27
C TYR A 119 -24.01 20.26 -28.23
N ARG A 120 -22.96 19.86 -27.56
CA ARG A 120 -21.71 20.63 -27.48
C ARG A 120 -20.54 19.71 -27.78
N GLN A 121 -19.61 20.17 -28.63
CA GLN A 121 -18.36 19.46 -28.91
C GLN A 121 -17.21 20.44 -29.02
N VAL A 122 -16.10 20.11 -28.34
CA VAL A 122 -14.83 20.82 -28.58
C VAL A 122 -14.26 20.33 -29.91
N LEU A 123 -14.07 21.25 -30.85
CA LEU A 123 -13.49 20.97 -32.17
C LEU A 123 -11.97 21.07 -32.15
N TYR A 124 -11.46 22.08 -31.44
CA TYR A 124 -10.02 22.31 -31.35
C TYR A 124 -9.67 23.05 -30.05
N ASP A 125 -8.73 22.49 -29.25
CA ASP A 125 -8.35 22.98 -27.91
C ASP A 125 -6.84 23.22 -27.76
N PHE A 126 -6.10 23.25 -28.89
CA PHE A 126 -4.65 23.43 -28.90
C PHE A 126 -3.88 22.36 -28.09
N GLY A 127 -4.44 21.17 -27.99
CA GLY A 127 -3.80 20.02 -27.34
C GLY A 127 -4.06 19.88 -25.84
N ARG A 128 -5.01 20.64 -25.24
CA ARG A 128 -5.37 20.53 -23.83
C ARG A 128 -5.86 19.14 -23.47
N THR A 129 -6.81 18.60 -24.25
CA THR A 129 -7.35 17.25 -24.02
C THR A 129 -6.25 16.20 -24.14
N ARG A 130 -5.37 16.30 -25.14
CA ARG A 130 -4.24 15.39 -25.32
C ARG A 130 -3.31 15.43 -24.12
N GLN A 131 -2.92 16.61 -23.66
CA GLN A 131 -2.03 16.78 -22.52
C GLN A 131 -2.67 16.33 -21.20
N ASN A 132 -4.00 16.44 -21.07
CA ASN A 132 -4.72 15.90 -19.94
C ASN A 132 -4.69 14.36 -19.93
N ILE A 133 -4.81 13.72 -21.08
CA ILE A 133 -4.67 12.26 -21.22
C ILE A 133 -3.24 11.81 -20.84
N ASP A 134 -2.22 12.53 -21.31
CA ASP A 134 -0.83 12.23 -21.02
C ASP A 134 -0.55 12.37 -19.49
N LEU A 135 -1.14 13.40 -18.86
CA LEU A 135 -1.06 13.62 -17.41
C LEU A 135 -1.69 12.47 -16.61
N GLU A 136 -2.89 12.01 -16.98
CA GLU A 136 -3.54 10.89 -16.30
C GLU A 136 -2.81 9.57 -16.58
N THR A 137 -2.17 9.43 -17.75
CA THR A 137 -1.34 8.26 -18.09
C THR A 137 -0.09 8.17 -17.21
N GLU A 138 0.62 9.30 -16.99
CA GLU A 138 1.72 9.32 -16.02
C GLU A 138 1.23 9.10 -14.58
N GLY A 139 0.03 9.58 -14.24
CA GLY A 139 -0.63 9.29 -12.97
C GLY A 139 -0.87 7.80 -12.75
N LYS A 140 -1.22 7.04 -13.79
CA LYS A 140 -1.33 5.57 -13.76
C LYS A 140 0.04 4.92 -13.50
N ALA A 141 1.09 5.33 -14.22
CA ALA A 141 2.43 4.79 -14.02
C ALA A 141 2.93 4.99 -12.57
N ILE A 142 2.59 6.13 -11.95
CA ILE A 142 2.85 6.38 -10.52
C ILE A 142 2.09 5.38 -9.63
N SER A 143 0.84 5.08 -9.95
CA SER A 143 0.04 4.10 -9.19
C SER A 143 0.60 2.68 -9.30
N GLU A 144 1.10 2.28 -10.47
CA GLU A 144 1.75 1.00 -10.72
C GLU A 144 3.05 0.86 -9.91
N LEU A 145 3.92 1.87 -9.92
CA LEU A 145 5.13 1.89 -9.09
C LEU A 145 4.82 1.87 -7.60
N THR A 146 3.75 2.55 -7.19
CA THR A 146 3.29 2.54 -5.79
C THR A 146 2.84 1.14 -5.36
N LEU A 147 2.18 0.38 -6.23
CA LEU A 147 1.83 -1.02 -5.97
C LEU A 147 3.09 -1.87 -5.74
N GLU A 148 4.12 -1.70 -6.57
CA GLU A 148 5.38 -2.43 -6.41
C GLU A 148 6.09 -2.08 -5.09
N GLN A 149 6.11 -0.80 -4.70
CA GLN A 149 6.61 -0.39 -3.38
C GLN A 149 5.84 -1.01 -2.21
N VAL A 150 4.51 -1.11 -2.33
CA VAL A 150 3.66 -1.76 -1.31
C VAL A 150 4.03 -3.24 -1.19
N LYS A 151 4.18 -3.95 -2.30
CA LYS A 151 4.59 -5.37 -2.31
C LYS A 151 5.98 -5.55 -1.67
N GLN A 152 6.97 -4.74 -2.10
CA GLN A 152 8.34 -4.79 -1.58
C GLN A 152 8.38 -4.60 -0.06
N ARG A 153 7.68 -3.58 0.46
CA ARG A 153 7.60 -3.29 1.89
C ARG A 153 6.93 -4.42 2.68
N LEU A 154 5.83 -4.96 2.17
CA LEU A 154 5.12 -6.07 2.82
C LEU A 154 5.97 -7.35 2.81
N SER A 155 6.73 -7.60 1.74
CA SER A 155 7.65 -8.73 1.66
C SER A 155 8.76 -8.62 2.70
N LEU A 156 9.38 -7.44 2.86
CA LEU A 156 10.35 -7.21 3.94
C LEU A 156 9.75 -7.44 5.32
N PHE A 157 8.52 -6.98 5.54
CA PHE A 157 7.84 -7.20 6.82
C PHE A 157 7.56 -8.69 7.06
N ALA A 158 7.14 -9.43 6.03
CA ALA A 158 6.93 -10.88 6.10
C ALA A 158 8.25 -11.64 6.38
N ILE A 159 9.35 -11.24 5.73
CA ILE A 159 10.69 -11.81 5.92
C ILE A 159 11.15 -11.61 7.37
N ASN A 160 11.04 -10.40 7.91
CA ASN A 160 11.42 -10.12 9.30
C ASN A 160 10.58 -10.93 10.30
N ASN A 161 9.27 -11.05 10.05
CA ASN A 161 8.37 -11.86 10.85
C ASN A 161 8.76 -13.35 10.81
N PHE A 162 9.03 -13.89 9.63
CA PHE A 162 9.47 -15.27 9.42
C PHE A 162 10.75 -15.58 10.20
N TYR A 163 11.79 -14.75 10.08
CA TYR A 163 13.06 -14.98 10.75
C TYR A 163 12.96 -14.80 12.28
N THR A 164 12.09 -13.90 12.74
CA THR A 164 11.80 -13.78 14.18
C THR A 164 11.11 -15.01 14.73
N LEU A 165 10.13 -15.56 14.01
CA LEU A 165 9.48 -16.84 14.38
C LEU A 165 10.49 -17.99 14.41
N LEU A 166 11.34 -18.09 13.39
CA LEU A 166 12.38 -19.12 13.32
C LEU A 166 13.34 -19.04 14.51
N PHE A 167 13.75 -17.81 14.88
CA PHE A 167 14.57 -17.58 16.06
C PHE A 167 13.89 -18.06 17.34
N LEU A 168 12.65 -17.64 17.59
CA LEU A 168 11.93 -17.95 18.81
C LEU A 168 11.67 -19.45 18.97
N GLN A 169 11.29 -20.13 17.88
CA GLN A 169 11.10 -21.61 17.89
C GLN A 169 12.39 -22.35 18.25
N ALA A 170 13.51 -21.96 17.66
CA ALA A 170 14.79 -22.59 17.93
C ALA A 170 15.36 -22.18 19.31
N ALA A 171 15.14 -20.95 19.75
CA ALA A 171 15.57 -20.47 21.07
C ALA A 171 14.86 -21.18 22.22
N ILE A 172 13.55 -21.43 22.08
CA ILE A 172 12.77 -22.21 23.08
C ILE A 172 13.35 -23.61 23.19
N LYS A 173 13.68 -24.26 22.07
CA LYS A 173 14.31 -25.58 22.08
C LYS A 173 15.66 -25.58 22.80
N ILE A 174 16.48 -24.56 22.62
CA ILE A 174 17.77 -24.41 23.34
C ILE A 174 17.53 -24.28 24.85
N LYS A 175 16.47 -23.53 25.26
CA LYS A 175 16.11 -23.41 26.67
C LYS A 175 15.59 -24.71 27.26
N ASP A 176 14.82 -25.50 26.50
CA ASP A 176 14.39 -26.83 26.91
C ASP A 176 15.58 -27.79 27.15
N GLU A 177 16.56 -27.80 26.24
CA GLU A 177 17.79 -28.57 26.40
C GLU A 177 18.59 -28.11 27.63
N GLN A 178 18.64 -26.79 27.91
CA GLN A 178 19.31 -26.25 29.10
C GLN A 178 18.60 -26.66 30.37
N ILE A 179 17.26 -26.60 30.44
CA ILE A 179 16.47 -27.03 31.60
C ILE A 179 16.66 -28.51 31.85
N ALA A 180 16.64 -29.35 30.79
CA ALA A 180 16.89 -30.78 30.92
C ALA A 180 18.26 -31.08 31.55
N ALA A 181 19.32 -30.44 31.04
CA ALA A 181 20.68 -30.62 31.58
C ALA A 181 20.80 -30.14 33.04
N LEU A 182 20.10 -29.07 33.42
CA LEU A 182 20.07 -28.58 34.80
C LEU A 182 19.29 -29.51 35.75
N ASN A 183 18.22 -30.17 35.29
CA ASN A 183 17.49 -31.16 36.07
C ASN A 183 18.34 -32.42 36.27
N ASP A 184 19.04 -32.90 35.24
CA ASP A 184 19.98 -34.04 35.39
C ASP A 184 21.08 -33.71 36.41
N HIS A 185 21.57 -32.46 36.39
CA HIS A 185 22.53 -32.00 37.39
C HIS A 185 21.92 -31.90 38.80
N LEU A 186 20.70 -31.42 38.92
CA LEU A 186 19.97 -31.36 40.21
C LEU A 186 19.83 -32.75 40.84
N ASP A 187 19.42 -33.72 40.04
CA ASP A 187 19.31 -35.14 40.49
C ASP A 187 20.65 -35.70 40.98
N PHE A 188 21.75 -35.30 40.31
CA PHE A 188 23.10 -35.68 40.72
C PHE A 188 23.49 -35.04 42.05
N VAL A 189 23.24 -33.74 42.26
CA VAL A 189 23.53 -33.03 43.53
C VAL A 189 22.67 -33.55 44.69
N GLU A 190 21.40 -33.89 44.45
CA GLU A 190 20.52 -34.51 45.45
C GLU A 190 21.04 -35.88 45.91
N LYS A 191 21.58 -36.70 44.99
CA LYS A 191 22.27 -37.95 45.32
C LYS A 191 23.55 -37.71 46.12
N MET A 192 24.35 -36.72 45.78
CA MET A 192 25.54 -36.33 46.53
C MET A 192 25.19 -35.87 47.94
N MET A 193 24.11 -35.11 48.11
CA MET A 193 23.64 -34.68 49.44
C MET A 193 23.24 -35.89 50.32
N SER A 194 22.61 -36.92 49.78
CA SER A 194 22.24 -38.16 50.52
C SER A 194 23.45 -38.90 51.06
N THR A 195 24.64 -38.70 50.46
CA THR A 195 25.92 -39.28 50.91
C THR A 195 26.76 -38.29 51.71
N GLY A 196 26.26 -37.09 52.01
CA GLY A 196 26.99 -36.02 52.72
C GLY A 196 28.03 -35.28 51.88
N ALA A 197 28.06 -35.50 50.56
CA ALA A 197 29.05 -34.89 49.65
C ALA A 197 28.56 -33.55 49.00
N ALA A 198 27.30 -33.17 49.26
CA ALA A 198 26.75 -31.88 48.80
C ALA A 198 25.95 -31.21 49.94
N THR A 199 25.68 -29.91 49.79
CA THR A 199 24.93 -29.11 50.75
C THR A 199 23.54 -28.77 50.22
N GLU A 200 22.58 -28.50 51.10
CA GLU A 200 21.25 -28.00 50.75
C GLU A 200 21.34 -26.69 49.94
N TYR A 201 22.33 -25.85 50.22
CA TYR A 201 22.59 -24.63 49.47
C TYR A 201 22.80 -24.89 47.97
N GLN A 202 23.57 -25.90 47.59
CA GLN A 202 23.82 -26.28 46.21
C GLN A 202 22.53 -26.70 45.47
N ILE A 203 21.65 -27.46 46.15
CA ILE A 203 20.33 -27.83 45.61
C ILE A 203 19.46 -26.60 45.37
N LEU A 204 19.38 -25.69 46.37
CA LEU A 204 18.56 -24.50 46.27
C LEU A 204 19.06 -23.54 45.15
N VAL A 205 20.37 -23.34 45.02
CA VAL A 205 20.96 -22.51 43.93
C VAL A 205 20.64 -23.13 42.57
N THR A 206 20.72 -24.44 42.43
CA THR A 206 20.38 -25.13 41.18
C THR A 206 18.88 -24.98 40.85
N LYS A 207 17.99 -25.12 41.85
CA LYS A 207 16.54 -24.89 41.67
C LYS A 207 16.23 -23.44 41.26
N VAL A 208 16.87 -22.46 41.87
CA VAL A 208 16.74 -21.05 41.49
C VAL A 208 17.18 -20.82 40.05
N LYS A 209 18.29 -21.46 39.62
CA LYS A 209 18.76 -21.34 38.24
C LYS A 209 17.76 -21.95 37.26
N ILE A 210 17.18 -23.11 37.54
CA ILE A 210 16.13 -23.72 36.70
C ILE A 210 14.93 -22.80 36.60
N SER A 211 14.39 -22.30 37.73
CA SER A 211 13.24 -21.38 37.71
C SER A 211 13.51 -20.10 36.92
N THR A 212 14.75 -19.58 36.97
CA THR A 212 15.14 -18.43 36.16
C THR A 212 15.08 -18.73 34.65
N ILE A 213 15.56 -19.90 34.22
CA ILE A 213 15.52 -20.31 32.81
C ILE A 213 14.08 -20.61 32.36
N GLU A 214 13.27 -21.24 33.24
CA GLU A 214 11.83 -21.45 32.98
C GLU A 214 11.09 -20.12 32.76
N SER A 215 11.35 -19.11 33.58
CA SER A 215 10.78 -17.78 33.41
C SER A 215 11.18 -17.15 32.05
N GLN A 216 12.47 -17.23 31.69
CA GLN A 216 12.93 -16.78 30.36
C GLN A 216 12.25 -17.53 29.22
N LYS A 217 12.01 -18.85 29.37
CA LYS A 217 11.27 -19.64 28.37
C LYS A 217 9.82 -19.15 28.25
N VAL A 218 9.14 -18.83 29.36
CA VAL A 218 7.76 -18.28 29.33
C VAL A 218 7.71 -16.99 28.56
N ASP A 219 8.69 -16.08 28.75
CA ASP A 219 8.78 -14.82 27.99
C ASP A 219 8.96 -15.09 26.48
N MET A 220 9.79 -16.08 26.12
CA MET A 220 9.99 -16.46 24.71
C MET A 220 8.72 -17.08 24.09
N ILE A 221 7.95 -17.87 24.86
CA ILE A 221 6.66 -18.44 24.41
C ILE A 221 5.64 -17.31 24.18
N ALA A 222 5.58 -16.33 25.06
CA ALA A 222 4.72 -15.17 24.90
C ALA A 222 5.09 -14.38 23.63
N ALA A 223 6.39 -14.13 23.42
CA ALA A 223 6.90 -13.49 22.21
C ALA A 223 6.58 -14.31 20.93
N LEU A 224 6.72 -15.64 20.98
CA LEU A 224 6.37 -16.54 19.87
C LEU A 224 4.88 -16.42 19.53
N THR A 225 4.01 -16.46 20.53
CA THR A 225 2.56 -16.34 20.33
C THR A 225 2.19 -15.00 19.70
N ALA A 226 2.78 -13.90 20.18
CA ALA A 226 2.57 -12.57 19.59
C ALA A 226 3.03 -12.52 18.13
N GLN A 227 4.17 -13.13 17.83
CA GLN A 227 4.70 -13.15 16.46
C GLN A 227 3.89 -14.03 15.52
N GLN A 228 3.34 -15.15 16.03
CA GLN A 228 2.40 -16.01 15.31
C GLN A 228 1.09 -15.25 14.98
N ALA A 229 0.57 -14.46 15.92
CA ALA A 229 -0.58 -13.61 15.66
C ALA A 229 -0.30 -12.55 14.59
N ALA A 230 0.90 -11.96 14.59
CA ALA A 230 1.32 -11.01 13.54
C ALA A 230 1.39 -11.68 12.15
N LEU A 231 1.94 -12.91 12.06
CA LEU A 231 1.95 -13.68 10.81
C LEU A 231 0.54 -14.05 10.35
N ASN A 232 -0.34 -14.46 11.25
CA ASN A 232 -1.74 -14.75 10.93
C ASN A 232 -2.47 -13.53 10.40
N SER A 233 -2.23 -12.35 10.97
CA SER A 233 -2.77 -11.09 10.48
C SER A 233 -2.28 -10.78 9.05
N LEU A 234 -1.02 -11.08 8.72
CA LEU A 234 -0.48 -10.93 7.36
C LEU A 234 -1.13 -11.88 6.35
N LEU A 235 -1.35 -13.13 6.77
CA LEU A 235 -1.92 -14.17 5.90
C LEU A 235 -3.44 -14.12 5.82
N GLY A 236 -4.11 -13.36 6.69
CA GLY A 236 -5.56 -13.34 6.80
C GLY A 236 -6.15 -14.58 7.48
N ASN A 237 -5.33 -15.30 8.25
CA ASN A 237 -5.74 -16.48 9.01
C ASN A 237 -6.37 -16.09 10.35
N GLU A 238 -7.12 -17.02 10.95
CA GLU A 238 -7.58 -16.88 12.33
C GLU A 238 -6.37 -16.84 13.30
N TYR A 239 -6.41 -15.93 14.29
CA TYR A 239 -5.30 -15.74 15.24
C TYR A 239 -5.06 -16.95 16.18
N ARG A 240 -5.96 -17.94 16.22
CA ARG A 240 -5.79 -19.22 16.96
C ARG A 240 -4.92 -20.24 16.24
N VAL A 241 -4.58 -20.01 14.97
CA VAL A 241 -3.64 -20.86 14.24
C VAL A 241 -2.24 -20.62 14.78
N HIS A 242 -1.49 -21.68 15.04
CA HIS A 242 -0.10 -21.61 15.50
C HIS A 242 0.85 -22.04 14.37
N PRO A 243 1.17 -21.15 13.43
CA PRO A 243 2.02 -21.49 12.30
C PRO A 243 3.43 -21.85 12.77
N VAL A 244 3.95 -22.93 12.22
CA VAL A 244 5.35 -23.35 12.39
C VAL A 244 6.07 -23.02 11.09
N VAL A 245 7.23 -22.36 11.18
CA VAL A 245 8.06 -22.03 10.02
C VAL A 245 9.17 -23.07 9.87
N LYS A 246 9.50 -23.39 8.60
CA LYS A 246 10.58 -24.31 8.28
C LYS A 246 11.93 -23.58 8.31
N ASN A 247 12.94 -24.22 8.84
CA ASN A 247 14.30 -23.67 8.84
C ASN A 247 14.81 -23.56 7.39
N ASP A 248 14.89 -22.30 6.91
CA ASP A 248 15.44 -21.96 5.60
C ASP A 248 16.40 -20.78 5.78
N LEU A 249 17.66 -21.11 6.04
CA LEU A 249 18.75 -20.14 6.22
C LEU A 249 19.67 -20.04 4.98
N ALA A 250 19.37 -20.79 3.92
CA ALA A 250 20.13 -20.75 2.68
C ALA A 250 19.62 -19.58 1.82
N VAL A 251 20.33 -18.46 1.84
CA VAL A 251 20.03 -17.29 1.02
C VAL A 251 21.21 -16.99 0.11
N GLU A 252 20.94 -16.83 -1.19
CA GLU A 252 21.95 -16.44 -2.16
C GLU A 252 22.37 -14.98 -1.96
N ILE A 253 23.68 -14.75 -1.88
CA ILE A 253 24.27 -13.42 -1.76
C ILE A 253 24.32 -12.79 -3.15
N PRO A 254 23.83 -11.54 -3.33
CA PRO A 254 24.03 -10.83 -4.60
C PRO A 254 25.51 -10.52 -4.81
N LEU A 255 26.04 -10.94 -5.94
CA LEU A 255 27.43 -10.70 -6.34
C LEU A 255 27.58 -9.29 -6.94
N THR A 256 27.53 -8.24 -6.13
CA THR A 256 27.62 -6.87 -6.64
C THR A 256 28.73 -6.12 -5.90
N GLN A 257 29.72 -5.60 -6.64
CA GLN A 257 30.74 -4.69 -6.07
C GLN A 257 30.11 -3.33 -5.75
N ALA A 258 30.57 -2.64 -4.71
CA ALA A 258 29.94 -1.42 -4.16
C ALA A 258 29.64 -0.33 -5.21
N ASP A 259 30.55 -0.02 -6.12
CA ASP A 259 30.34 1.02 -7.16
C ASP A 259 29.30 0.59 -8.20
N SER A 260 29.21 -0.71 -8.50
CA SER A 260 28.17 -1.25 -9.37
C SER A 260 26.81 -1.34 -8.65
N ALA A 261 26.82 -1.50 -7.33
CA ALA A 261 25.62 -1.54 -6.47
C ALA A 261 24.84 -0.24 -6.52
N LEU A 262 25.51 0.92 -6.34
CA LEU A 262 24.88 2.24 -6.42
C LEU A 262 24.29 2.51 -7.81
N SER A 263 25.06 2.20 -8.87
CA SER A 263 24.60 2.38 -10.24
C SER A 263 23.41 1.49 -10.57
N TYR A 264 23.40 0.27 -10.06
CA TYR A 264 22.30 -0.67 -10.20
C TYR A 264 21.05 -0.17 -9.45
N ALA A 265 21.20 0.24 -8.18
CA ALA A 265 20.11 0.73 -7.38
C ALA A 265 19.45 1.98 -7.97
N PHE A 266 20.23 2.94 -8.48
CA PHE A 266 19.67 4.15 -9.11
C PHE A 266 18.87 3.89 -10.38
N ARG A 267 19.04 2.72 -11.01
CA ARG A 267 18.24 2.30 -12.18
C ARG A 267 17.01 1.49 -11.81
N ASN A 268 17.04 0.79 -10.69
CA ASN A 268 16.04 -0.23 -10.36
C ASN A 268 15.16 0.12 -9.14
N ARG A 269 15.59 1.07 -8.30
CA ARG A 269 14.82 1.47 -7.12
C ARG A 269 13.55 2.20 -7.52
N ASP A 270 12.41 1.71 -7.02
CA ASP A 270 11.09 2.29 -7.27
C ASP A 270 11.01 3.76 -6.84
N GLU A 271 11.75 4.17 -5.80
CA GLU A 271 11.77 5.56 -5.32
C GLU A 271 12.39 6.51 -6.35
N VAL A 272 13.42 6.06 -7.07
CA VAL A 272 14.04 6.85 -8.16
C VAL A 272 13.09 6.95 -9.34
N LEU A 273 12.56 5.80 -9.80
CA LEU A 273 11.58 5.75 -10.90
C LEU A 273 10.33 6.58 -10.58
N LEU A 274 9.86 6.53 -9.33
CA LEU A 274 8.71 7.32 -8.88
C LEU A 274 8.99 8.84 -8.94
N ASN A 275 10.19 9.27 -8.53
CA ASN A 275 10.58 10.67 -8.63
C ASN A 275 10.69 11.13 -10.09
N GLU A 276 11.19 10.29 -10.99
CA GLU A 276 11.20 10.58 -12.45
C GLU A 276 9.78 10.76 -12.99
N LYS A 277 8.86 9.85 -12.64
CA LYS A 277 7.45 9.94 -13.03
C LYS A 277 6.73 11.17 -12.45
N ARG A 278 7.01 11.50 -11.19
CA ARG A 278 6.48 12.72 -10.56
C ARG A 278 7.01 14.00 -11.24
N THR A 279 8.27 14.00 -11.66
CA THR A 279 8.85 15.11 -12.39
C THR A 279 8.19 15.26 -13.77
N ALA A 280 8.05 14.17 -14.53
CA ALA A 280 7.33 14.16 -15.79
C ALA A 280 5.88 14.64 -15.64
N LEU A 281 5.17 14.21 -14.59
CA LEU A 281 3.82 14.68 -14.28
C LEU A 281 3.78 16.19 -13.98
N ALA A 282 4.77 16.72 -13.26
CA ALA A 282 4.86 18.15 -12.98
C ALA A 282 5.16 18.97 -14.24
N GLU A 283 5.99 18.46 -15.15
CA GLU A 283 6.25 19.06 -16.46
C GLU A 283 5.00 19.08 -17.34
N LEU A 284 4.21 18.01 -17.34
CA LEU A 284 2.92 17.96 -18.03
C LEU A 284 1.93 18.99 -17.45
N ARG A 285 1.89 19.15 -16.12
CA ARG A 285 1.07 20.19 -15.45
C ARG A 285 1.52 21.60 -15.83
N TYR A 286 2.83 21.84 -15.89
CA TYR A 286 3.36 23.11 -16.36
C TYR A 286 2.96 23.37 -17.82
N GLY A 287 3.08 22.37 -18.70
CA GLY A 287 2.62 22.45 -20.08
C GLY A 287 1.12 22.72 -20.18
N MET A 288 0.28 22.05 -19.38
CA MET A 288 -1.16 22.30 -19.31
C MET A 288 -1.47 23.75 -18.92
N THR A 289 -0.73 24.29 -17.95
CA THR A 289 -0.86 25.70 -17.54
C THR A 289 -0.54 26.66 -18.68
N LYS A 290 0.46 26.38 -19.52
CA LYS A 290 0.76 27.16 -20.72
C LYS A 290 -0.40 27.18 -21.74
N LEU A 291 -1.15 26.08 -21.82
CA LEU A 291 -2.28 25.93 -22.72
C LEU A 291 -3.54 26.65 -22.23
N THR A 292 -3.61 27.07 -20.98
CA THR A 292 -4.81 27.69 -20.38
C THR A 292 -5.25 28.95 -21.12
N ASN A 293 -4.31 29.73 -21.66
CA ASN A 293 -4.58 30.98 -22.40
C ASN A 293 -4.66 30.77 -23.92
N LYS A 294 -4.61 29.52 -24.42
CA LYS A 294 -4.81 29.25 -25.85
C LYS A 294 -6.31 29.33 -26.19
N PRO A 295 -6.66 29.65 -27.46
CA PRO A 295 -8.05 29.64 -27.90
C PRO A 295 -8.73 28.27 -27.68
N LEU A 296 -10.07 28.32 -27.63
CA LEU A 296 -10.92 27.10 -27.61
C LEU A 296 -11.97 27.27 -28.70
N ILE A 297 -12.05 26.31 -29.62
CA ILE A 297 -13.05 26.30 -30.69
C ILE A 297 -14.05 25.18 -30.36
N SER A 298 -15.33 25.54 -30.28
CA SER A 298 -16.42 24.60 -29.98
C SER A 298 -17.56 24.71 -30.96
N PHE A 299 -18.19 23.61 -31.28
CA PHE A 299 -19.45 23.51 -31.98
C PHE A 299 -20.57 23.38 -30.97
N MET A 300 -21.68 24.07 -31.23
CA MET A 300 -22.89 24.02 -30.44
C MET A 300 -24.08 23.83 -31.34
N ALA A 301 -24.98 22.95 -31.00
CA ALA A 301 -26.26 22.78 -31.67
C ALA A 301 -27.36 22.63 -30.62
N SER A 302 -28.49 23.25 -30.85
CA SER A 302 -29.68 23.10 -30.01
C SER A 302 -30.89 23.01 -30.89
N GLY A 303 -31.78 22.07 -30.59
CA GLY A 303 -33.06 21.90 -31.28
C GLY A 303 -34.17 21.59 -30.30
N GLY A 304 -35.33 22.22 -30.49
CA GLY A 304 -36.40 22.04 -29.55
C GLY A 304 -37.68 22.78 -29.89
N GLY A 305 -38.44 23.10 -28.88
CA GLY A 305 -39.65 23.93 -28.99
C GLY A 305 -39.74 24.90 -27.82
N LYS A 306 -40.15 26.12 -28.15
CA LYS A 306 -40.47 27.15 -27.15
C LYS A 306 -41.67 27.99 -27.61
N ASN A 307 -42.38 28.58 -26.66
CA ASN A 307 -43.39 29.58 -26.98
C ASN A 307 -42.79 31.00 -27.05
N GLY A 308 -43.62 32.01 -27.26
CA GLY A 308 -43.18 33.43 -27.31
C GLY A 308 -42.96 33.98 -28.71
N TYR A 309 -43.36 33.28 -29.76
CA TYR A 309 -43.29 33.77 -31.15
C TYR A 309 -44.59 34.41 -31.57
N ILE A 310 -44.52 35.56 -32.24
CA ILE A 310 -45.67 36.25 -32.82
C ILE A 310 -46.14 35.50 -34.09
N PRO A 311 -47.45 35.41 -34.37
CA PRO A 311 -48.57 36.13 -33.74
C PRO A 311 -49.12 35.43 -32.48
N ASP A 312 -48.92 34.16 -32.28
CA ASP A 312 -49.48 33.41 -31.14
C ASP A 312 -48.35 33.04 -30.13
N MET A 313 -48.16 33.90 -29.17
CA MET A 313 -47.10 33.71 -28.18
C MET A 313 -47.35 32.55 -27.21
N ALA A 314 -48.55 31.98 -27.13
CA ALA A 314 -48.85 30.85 -26.31
C ALA A 314 -48.50 29.53 -26.97
N LYS A 315 -48.39 29.51 -28.31
CA LYS A 315 -48.09 28.33 -29.10
C LYS A 315 -46.61 27.95 -29.00
N ILE A 316 -46.35 26.66 -28.74
CA ILE A 316 -44.97 26.10 -28.81
C ILE A 316 -44.59 25.96 -30.28
N VAL A 317 -43.47 26.53 -30.69
CA VAL A 317 -42.96 26.52 -32.04
C VAL A 317 -41.60 25.83 -32.05
N PRO A 318 -41.33 24.90 -33.04
CA PRO A 318 -40.02 24.32 -33.21
C PRO A 318 -38.97 25.38 -33.45
N ASN A 319 -37.81 25.22 -32.84
CA ASN A 319 -36.67 26.11 -33.03
C ASN A 319 -35.35 25.36 -33.01
N TYR A 320 -34.36 25.88 -33.68
CA TYR A 320 -32.99 25.36 -33.62
C TYR A 320 -31.97 26.50 -33.62
N VAL A 321 -30.78 26.19 -33.09
CA VAL A 321 -29.60 27.02 -33.11
C VAL A 321 -28.41 26.16 -33.47
N LEU A 322 -27.64 26.60 -34.47
CA LEU A 322 -26.37 25.98 -34.84
C LEU A 322 -25.29 27.05 -34.79
N GLY A 323 -24.15 26.75 -34.17
CA GLY A 323 -23.10 27.74 -34.03
C GLY A 323 -21.71 27.15 -33.79
N ILE A 324 -20.71 27.91 -34.22
CA ILE A 324 -19.32 27.71 -33.87
C ILE A 324 -18.89 28.88 -32.99
N GLY A 325 -18.39 28.55 -31.79
CA GLY A 325 -17.88 29.54 -30.84
C GLY A 325 -16.36 29.46 -30.74
N ILE A 326 -15.71 30.63 -30.74
CA ILE A 326 -14.27 30.73 -30.45
C ILE A 326 -14.10 31.59 -29.20
N LYS A 327 -13.47 31.01 -28.16
CA LYS A 327 -13.14 31.70 -26.91
C LYS A 327 -11.64 31.92 -26.81
N VAL A 328 -11.19 33.17 -26.79
CA VAL A 328 -9.79 33.58 -26.66
C VAL A 328 -9.63 34.36 -25.35
N PRO A 329 -8.95 33.81 -24.33
CA PRO A 329 -8.63 34.62 -23.14
C PRO A 329 -7.59 35.70 -23.50
N ILE A 330 -7.96 36.98 -23.33
CA ILE A 330 -7.05 38.11 -23.66
C ILE A 330 -6.32 38.56 -22.40
N PHE A 331 -7.00 38.64 -21.26
CA PHE A 331 -6.45 39.07 -19.99
C PHE A 331 -7.10 38.32 -18.85
N ASP A 332 -6.28 37.79 -17.96
CA ASP A 332 -6.70 36.95 -16.82
C ASP A 332 -6.27 37.52 -15.45
N GLY A 333 -5.91 38.80 -15.39
CA GLY A 333 -5.43 39.44 -14.17
C GLY A 333 -4.07 38.91 -13.71
N THR A 334 -3.21 38.46 -14.62
CA THR A 334 -1.88 37.83 -14.34
C THR A 334 -1.94 36.48 -13.68
N LYS A 335 -3.12 35.87 -13.53
CA LYS A 335 -3.33 34.55 -12.87
C LYS A 335 -2.45 33.47 -13.49
N ASN A 336 -2.40 33.41 -14.82
CA ASN A 336 -1.61 32.39 -15.51
C ASN A 336 -0.10 32.55 -15.27
N LYS A 337 0.40 33.79 -15.12
CA LYS A 337 1.80 34.06 -14.76
C LYS A 337 2.19 33.40 -13.42
N TYR A 338 1.35 33.60 -12.40
CA TYR A 338 1.61 33.01 -11.07
C TYR A 338 1.41 31.50 -11.04
N ASN A 339 0.43 30.95 -11.79
CA ASN A 339 0.27 29.53 -11.96
C ASN A 339 1.50 28.87 -12.62
N LEU A 340 2.08 29.52 -13.63
CA LEU A 340 3.32 29.05 -14.27
C LEU A 340 4.50 29.09 -13.28
N LEU A 341 4.63 30.17 -12.50
CA LEU A 341 5.68 30.27 -11.49
C LEU A 341 5.53 29.17 -10.42
N GLN A 342 4.31 28.91 -9.97
CA GLN A 342 4.00 27.82 -9.02
C GLN A 342 4.38 26.46 -9.61
N ALA A 343 3.98 26.18 -10.85
CA ALA A 343 4.29 24.91 -11.51
C ALA A 343 5.81 24.75 -11.73
N GLN A 344 6.53 25.83 -12.08
CA GLN A 344 7.99 25.80 -12.21
C GLN A 344 8.67 25.52 -10.86
N SER A 345 8.20 26.15 -9.77
CA SER A 345 8.73 25.90 -8.44
C SER A 345 8.50 24.45 -7.99
N ALA A 346 7.36 23.85 -8.37
CA ALA A 346 7.09 22.44 -8.10
C ALA A 346 8.11 21.50 -8.81
N ILE A 347 8.47 21.79 -10.07
CA ILE A 347 9.50 21.03 -10.79
C ILE A 347 10.86 21.16 -10.10
N THR A 348 11.22 22.39 -9.69
CA THR A 348 12.50 22.63 -8.98
C THR A 348 12.52 21.91 -7.62
N SER A 349 11.41 21.88 -6.88
CA SER A 349 11.30 21.12 -5.63
C SER A 349 11.56 19.62 -5.85
N LEU A 350 10.94 19.03 -6.90
CA LEU A 350 11.14 17.63 -7.24
C LEU A 350 12.59 17.28 -7.62
N SER A 351 13.35 18.23 -8.18
CA SER A 351 14.78 17.99 -8.44
C SER A 351 15.58 17.83 -7.15
N PHE A 352 15.28 18.62 -6.11
CA PHE A 352 15.90 18.47 -4.79
C PHE A 352 15.42 17.21 -4.07
N ASP A 353 14.14 16.83 -4.21
CA ASP A 353 13.61 15.57 -3.68
C ASP A 353 14.30 14.36 -4.33
N SER A 354 14.60 14.42 -5.63
CA SER A 354 15.36 13.39 -6.34
C SER A 354 16.79 13.27 -5.80
N GLU A 355 17.47 14.39 -5.57
CA GLU A 355 18.81 14.39 -4.97
C GLU A 355 18.79 13.81 -3.55
N SER A 356 17.83 14.22 -2.74
CA SER A 356 17.64 13.70 -1.37
C SER A 356 17.39 12.19 -1.38
N THR A 357 16.53 11.71 -2.29
CA THR A 357 16.25 10.28 -2.47
C THR A 357 17.52 9.49 -2.81
N LYS A 358 18.35 9.99 -3.74
CA LYS A 358 19.62 9.33 -4.09
C LYS A 358 20.57 9.24 -2.91
N ARG A 359 20.65 10.30 -2.10
CA ARG A 359 21.47 10.30 -0.86
C ARG A 359 20.96 9.28 0.16
N THR A 360 19.65 9.19 0.34
CA THR A 360 19.03 8.20 1.23
C THR A 360 19.30 6.78 0.76
N ILE A 361 19.13 6.49 -0.53
CA ILE A 361 19.41 5.17 -1.12
C ILE A 361 20.90 4.81 -0.94
N SER A 362 21.82 5.75 -1.18
CA SER A 362 23.23 5.52 -0.97
C SER A 362 23.52 5.11 0.49
N ASN A 363 22.95 5.83 1.45
CA ASN A 363 23.11 5.51 2.87
C ASN A 363 22.52 4.13 3.21
N GLU A 364 21.33 3.81 2.70
CA GLU A 364 20.68 2.51 2.92
C GLU A 364 21.52 1.33 2.41
N ILE A 365 22.17 1.50 1.25
CA ILE A 365 23.05 0.45 0.66
C ILE A 365 24.27 0.24 1.54
N TYR A 366 25.00 1.31 1.89
CA TYR A 366 26.19 1.20 2.75
C TYR A 366 25.86 0.66 4.14
N GLU A 367 24.73 1.06 4.71
CA GLU A 367 24.25 0.54 6.00
C GLU A 367 23.95 -0.96 5.91
N ALA A 368 23.19 -1.37 4.88
CA ALA A 368 22.81 -2.78 4.69
C ALA A 368 24.05 -3.67 4.43
N GLU A 369 25.00 -3.20 3.63
CA GLU A 369 26.28 -3.88 3.39
C GLU A 369 27.10 -4.04 4.66
N ALA A 370 27.21 -2.97 5.45
CA ALA A 370 27.96 -3.01 6.71
C ALA A 370 27.33 -3.99 7.72
N TYR A 371 26.01 -4.02 7.84
CA TYR A 371 25.33 -4.97 8.73
C TYR A 371 25.46 -6.41 8.22
N MET A 372 25.38 -6.65 6.94
CA MET A 372 25.57 -7.97 6.33
C MET A 372 26.98 -8.50 6.62
N TYR A 373 28.01 -7.69 6.36
CA TYR A 373 29.40 -8.04 6.64
C TYR A 373 29.66 -8.29 8.14
N ALA A 374 29.12 -7.43 9.00
CA ALA A 374 29.24 -7.59 10.47
C ALA A 374 28.55 -8.88 10.95
N ALA A 375 27.40 -9.24 10.39
CA ALA A 375 26.68 -10.47 10.73
C ALA A 375 27.47 -11.71 10.30
N GLU A 376 28.11 -11.70 9.13
CA GLU A 376 28.98 -12.77 8.62
C GLU A 376 30.16 -13.02 9.57
N ILE A 377 30.89 -11.97 9.97
CA ILE A 377 31.99 -12.07 10.91
C ILE A 377 31.52 -12.66 12.25
N LYS A 378 30.40 -12.20 12.76
CA LYS A 378 29.82 -12.68 14.03
C LYS A 378 29.52 -14.17 14.00
N ILE A 379 29.12 -14.75 12.87
CA ILE A 379 28.91 -16.20 12.75
C ILE A 379 30.18 -16.95 13.09
N THR A 380 31.32 -16.59 12.48
CA THR A 380 32.61 -17.23 12.71
C THR A 380 33.06 -17.08 14.17
N GLN A 381 32.89 -15.88 14.74
CA GLN A 381 33.26 -15.63 16.14
C GLN A 381 32.41 -16.45 17.12
N PHE A 382 31.09 -16.49 16.92
CA PHE A 382 30.19 -17.24 17.81
C PHE A 382 30.30 -18.75 17.61
N GLN A 383 30.71 -19.25 16.44
CA GLN A 383 31.07 -20.65 16.25
C GLN A 383 32.28 -21.04 17.12
N LEU A 384 33.33 -20.22 17.13
CA LEU A 384 34.49 -20.44 17.97
C LEU A 384 34.13 -20.35 19.46
N GLN A 385 33.36 -19.33 19.85
CA GLN A 385 32.90 -19.15 21.22
C GLN A 385 32.08 -20.36 21.71
N LEU A 386 31.16 -20.87 20.89
CA LEU A 386 30.38 -22.05 21.22
C LEU A 386 31.27 -23.29 21.41
N ALA A 387 32.25 -23.51 20.52
CA ALA A 387 33.17 -24.63 20.65
C ALA A 387 33.97 -24.56 21.96
N GLN A 388 34.44 -23.36 22.34
CA GLN A 388 35.16 -23.12 23.59
C GLN A 388 34.24 -23.32 24.81
N ALA A 389 33.00 -22.80 24.78
CA ALA A 389 32.04 -22.97 25.86
C ALA A 389 31.68 -24.45 26.10
N ILE A 390 31.45 -25.21 25.05
CA ILE A 390 31.19 -26.67 25.16
C ILE A 390 32.37 -27.39 25.81
N LYS A 391 33.60 -27.08 25.39
CA LYS A 391 34.81 -27.67 25.97
C LYS A 391 34.99 -27.28 27.42
N ALA A 392 34.76 -26.00 27.77
CA ALA A 392 34.82 -25.49 29.12
C ALA A 392 33.78 -26.20 30.03
N TYR A 393 32.56 -26.35 29.55
CA TYR A 393 31.50 -27.06 30.27
C TYR A 393 31.86 -28.54 30.54
N SER A 394 32.39 -29.26 29.54
CA SER A 394 32.85 -30.64 29.69
C SER A 394 33.95 -30.79 30.76
N LEU A 395 34.93 -29.87 30.75
CA LEU A 395 35.97 -29.82 31.77
C LEU A 395 35.41 -29.47 33.15
N ALA A 396 34.49 -28.50 33.23
CA ALA A 396 33.82 -28.12 34.47
C ALA A 396 33.03 -29.31 35.05
N GLU A 397 32.30 -30.06 34.23
CA GLU A 397 31.54 -31.23 34.67
C GLU A 397 32.47 -32.28 35.29
N THR A 398 33.62 -32.57 34.67
CA THR A 398 34.62 -33.51 35.20
C THR A 398 35.24 -33.00 36.52
N SER A 399 35.60 -31.72 36.55
CA SER A 399 36.22 -31.10 37.73
C SER A 399 35.23 -31.00 38.91
N PHE A 400 33.95 -30.77 38.66
CA PHE A 400 32.91 -30.77 39.71
C PHE A 400 32.72 -32.16 40.29
N LYS A 401 32.65 -33.21 39.46
CA LYS A 401 32.58 -34.62 39.91
C LYS A 401 33.79 -35.03 40.77
N SER A 402 34.95 -34.40 40.54
CA SER A 402 36.16 -34.58 41.31
C SER A 402 36.30 -33.67 42.52
N GLY A 403 35.33 -32.77 42.78
CA GLY A 403 35.34 -31.83 43.92
C GLY A 403 36.33 -30.67 43.78
N ILE A 404 36.85 -30.39 42.56
CA ILE A 404 37.86 -29.34 42.30
C ILE A 404 37.23 -27.96 42.12
N ILE A 405 36.01 -27.89 41.58
CA ILE A 405 35.29 -26.64 41.35
C ILE A 405 33.95 -26.60 42.07
N THR A 406 33.36 -25.44 42.22
CA THR A 406 32.07 -25.28 42.90
C THR A 406 30.90 -25.59 41.96
N ASN A 407 29.71 -25.84 42.59
CA ASN A 407 28.45 -25.98 41.88
C ASN A 407 28.13 -24.75 41.01
N LEU A 408 28.44 -23.55 41.50
CA LEU A 408 28.21 -22.29 40.78
C LEU A 408 29.03 -22.23 39.51
N ASP A 409 30.32 -22.63 39.53
CA ASP A 409 31.19 -22.65 38.36
C ASP A 409 30.63 -23.55 37.25
N LEU A 410 30.06 -24.71 37.62
CA LEU A 410 29.42 -25.62 36.65
C LEU A 410 28.12 -25.02 36.06
N LEU A 411 27.28 -24.39 36.88
CA LEU A 411 26.06 -23.73 36.44
C LEU A 411 26.35 -22.58 35.51
N ASP A 412 27.43 -21.81 35.74
CA ASP A 412 27.88 -20.72 34.89
C ASP A 412 28.46 -21.23 33.54
N ALA A 413 29.20 -22.33 33.59
CA ALA A 413 29.67 -22.98 32.35
C ALA A 413 28.50 -23.50 31.49
N ASN A 414 27.48 -24.10 32.10
CA ASN A 414 26.23 -24.50 31.42
C ASN A 414 25.53 -23.31 30.76
N THR A 415 25.41 -22.22 31.53
CA THR A 415 24.81 -20.97 31.01
C THR A 415 25.56 -20.44 29.81
N SER A 416 26.90 -20.42 29.86
CA SER A 416 27.76 -19.96 28.76
C SER A 416 27.55 -20.76 27.47
N VAL A 417 27.32 -22.09 27.57
CA VAL A 417 26.96 -22.92 26.41
C VAL A 417 25.63 -22.50 25.78
N SER A 418 24.58 -22.37 26.62
CA SER A 418 23.25 -21.97 26.14
C SER A 418 23.25 -20.60 25.50
N GLU A 419 23.91 -19.61 26.13
CA GLU A 419 24.06 -18.25 25.57
C GLU A 419 24.83 -18.23 24.26
N SER A 420 25.94 -18.97 24.18
CA SER A 420 26.73 -19.08 22.93
C SER A 420 25.94 -19.72 21.79
N ARG A 421 25.06 -20.73 22.08
CA ARG A 421 24.14 -21.31 21.09
C ARG A 421 23.13 -20.28 20.59
N LEU A 422 22.53 -19.51 21.51
CA LEU A 422 21.57 -18.46 21.17
C LEU A 422 22.22 -17.35 20.33
N MET A 423 23.45 -16.92 20.69
CA MET A 423 24.19 -15.90 19.93
C MET A 423 24.52 -16.37 18.52
N LEU A 424 24.98 -17.63 18.36
CA LEU A 424 25.25 -18.20 17.03
C LEU A 424 23.97 -18.33 16.20
N LEU A 425 22.87 -18.79 16.79
CA LEU A 425 21.58 -18.87 16.13
C LEU A 425 21.12 -17.50 15.64
N LYS A 426 21.18 -16.50 16.54
CA LYS A 426 20.81 -15.12 16.20
C LYS A 426 21.68 -14.57 15.08
N ALA A 427 23.00 -14.76 15.13
CA ALA A 427 23.90 -14.27 14.07
C ALA A 427 23.59 -14.87 12.70
N ARG A 428 23.26 -16.17 12.63
CA ARG A 428 22.87 -16.83 11.38
C ARG A 428 21.56 -16.28 10.82
N ILE A 429 20.59 -16.01 11.69
CA ILE A 429 19.28 -15.43 11.31
C ILE A 429 19.46 -13.97 10.88
N ASP A 430 20.21 -13.18 11.65
CA ASP A 430 20.51 -11.78 11.32
C ASP A 430 21.23 -11.67 9.97
N TYR A 431 22.14 -12.62 9.66
CA TYR A 431 22.81 -12.68 8.37
C TYR A 431 21.82 -12.95 7.23
N ALA A 432 20.98 -13.98 7.35
CA ALA A 432 19.97 -14.29 6.35
C ALA A 432 18.99 -13.11 6.11
N ALA A 433 18.53 -12.46 7.19
CA ALA A 433 17.67 -11.29 7.09
C ALA A 433 18.39 -10.07 6.45
N SER A 434 19.69 -9.89 6.76
CA SER A 434 20.47 -8.78 6.19
C SER A 434 20.70 -8.91 4.69
N ILE A 435 20.80 -10.13 4.15
CA ILE A 435 20.88 -10.37 2.70
C ILE A 435 19.60 -9.89 2.00
N TYR A 436 18.42 -10.17 2.54
CA TYR A 436 17.16 -9.66 1.98
C TYR A 436 17.06 -8.13 2.10
N LYS A 437 17.53 -7.55 3.21
CA LYS A 437 17.59 -6.10 3.39
C LYS A 437 18.53 -5.47 2.35
N TYR A 438 19.68 -6.07 2.08
CA TYR A 438 20.62 -5.62 1.07
C TYR A 438 20.04 -5.73 -0.35
N LYS A 439 19.41 -6.87 -0.69
CA LYS A 439 18.69 -7.04 -1.97
C LYS A 439 17.62 -5.95 -2.17
N ALA A 440 16.84 -5.67 -1.14
CA ALA A 440 15.83 -4.60 -1.19
C ALA A 440 16.48 -3.22 -1.35
N ALA A 441 17.60 -2.94 -0.68
CA ALA A 441 18.35 -1.70 -0.83
C ALA A 441 18.89 -1.51 -2.26
N LEU A 442 19.23 -2.59 -2.94
CA LEU A 442 19.62 -2.58 -4.35
C LEU A 442 18.43 -2.38 -5.32
N GLY A 443 17.21 -2.53 -4.85
CA GLY A 443 16.01 -2.49 -5.70
C GLY A 443 15.68 -3.83 -6.36
N GLU A 444 16.28 -4.94 -5.89
CA GLU A 444 15.89 -6.28 -6.33
C GLU A 444 14.51 -6.63 -5.79
N ARG A 445 13.72 -7.34 -6.60
CA ARG A 445 12.42 -7.87 -6.16
C ARG A 445 12.64 -9.05 -5.21
N ILE A 446 12.13 -8.94 -4.00
CA ILE A 446 12.27 -9.96 -2.94
C ILE A 446 11.01 -10.83 -2.79
N TYR A 447 10.13 -10.80 -3.80
CA TYR A 447 8.86 -11.52 -3.87
C TYR A 447 8.68 -12.24 -5.21
#